data_253ab9938819c398ff1cc4bb86e7d1ea
#
_entry.id   253ab9938819c398ff1cc4bb86e7d1ea
#
_cell.length_a   1.000
_cell.length_b   1.000
_cell.length_c   1.000
_cell.angle_alpha   90.00
_cell.angle_beta   90.00
_cell.angle_gamma   90.00
#
_symmetry.space_group_name_H-M   'P 1'
#
loop_
_entity.id
_entity.type
_entity.pdbx_description
1 polymer ?
#
loop_
_entity_poly.entity_id
_entity_poly.type
_entity_poly.pdbx_seq_one_letter_code
_entity_poly.pdbx_strand_id
1 'polypeptide(L)'
;MERKKILVADDNRNIIELVKMEFEILDYDVVTAYDGEDALKKIEKENPDLVILDVMMPKMNGFDLCMKLRDNPAYKDLPIVMLTAKGQEKDKFWGRQVGADEYVTKPFEPEVLEQIVHNLLEQKKSGEVPHPVTKLPGYVTVEKEIKLRKAGNEDFTVYNLYFEPESFEVYARKYGNIKSDEILKIAGNVIMDIIKRSGDNRTFFGHLGDNTFIMIENKVNIEKFIPTIKEEVNSLIPLKYDDEDRKRG
;
A
#
# COMPACT_ATOMS: atom_id res chain seq x y z
N MET A 1 11.40 -25.54 8.47
CA MET A 1 11.39 -24.08 8.37
C MET A 1 10.74 -23.56 9.65
N GLU A 2 11.21 -22.45 10.19
CA GLU A 2 10.58 -21.82 11.35
C GLU A 2 9.20 -21.28 10.93
N ARG A 3 8.17 -21.55 11.76
CA ARG A 3 6.81 -21.05 11.48
C ARG A 3 6.78 -19.54 11.53
N LYS A 4 6.04 -18.92 10.64
CA LYS A 4 5.83 -17.46 10.66
C LYS A 4 4.91 -17.09 11.82
N LYS A 5 5.27 -16.06 12.57
CA LYS A 5 4.55 -15.60 13.76
C LYS A 5 3.67 -14.40 13.42
N ILE A 6 2.38 -14.50 13.73
CA ILE A 6 1.39 -13.44 13.52
C ILE A 6 0.88 -12.99 14.90
N LEU A 7 0.84 -11.68 15.15
CA LEU A 7 0.17 -11.15 16.32
C LEU A 7 -1.21 -10.61 15.92
N VAL A 8 -2.24 -11.01 16.67
CA VAL A 8 -3.62 -10.55 16.49
C VAL A 8 -4.08 -9.79 17.72
N ALA A 9 -4.49 -8.54 17.56
CA ALA A 9 -4.99 -7.69 18.62
C ALA A 9 -6.40 -7.20 18.32
N ASP A 10 -7.34 -7.54 19.19
CA ASP A 10 -8.76 -7.17 19.11
C ASP A 10 -9.36 -7.28 20.52
N ASP A 11 -10.25 -6.38 20.93
CA ASP A 11 -10.91 -6.48 22.24
C ASP A 11 -12.05 -7.51 22.21
N ASN A 12 -12.52 -7.90 21.02
CA ASN A 12 -13.52 -8.94 20.82
C ASN A 12 -12.87 -10.33 20.76
N ARG A 13 -13.06 -11.10 21.84
CA ARG A 13 -12.52 -12.46 21.95
C ARG A 13 -12.95 -13.40 20.83
N ASN A 14 -14.18 -13.26 20.32
CA ASN A 14 -14.66 -14.11 19.22
C ASN A 14 -13.88 -13.86 17.93
N ILE A 15 -13.51 -12.62 17.64
CA ILE A 15 -12.65 -12.29 16.49
C ILE A 15 -11.26 -12.90 16.68
N ILE A 16 -10.68 -12.76 17.87
CA ILE A 16 -9.37 -13.37 18.18
C ILE A 16 -9.39 -14.89 17.98
N GLU A 17 -10.39 -15.58 18.54
CA GLU A 17 -10.49 -17.04 18.44
C GLU A 17 -10.68 -17.47 16.97
N LEU A 18 -11.54 -16.77 16.21
CA LEU A 18 -11.74 -17.04 14.79
C LEU A 18 -10.44 -16.92 14.01
N VAL A 19 -9.76 -15.77 14.12
CA VAL A 19 -8.52 -15.50 13.38
C VAL A 19 -7.40 -16.45 13.84
N LYS A 20 -7.30 -16.73 15.15
CA LYS A 20 -6.32 -17.66 15.69
C LYS A 20 -6.51 -19.06 15.11
N MET A 21 -7.73 -19.62 15.16
CA MET A 21 -8.01 -20.95 14.61
C MET A 21 -7.65 -21.05 13.13
N GLU A 22 -8.04 -20.05 12.34
CA GLU A 22 -7.77 -20.02 10.90
C GLU A 22 -6.27 -20.04 10.60
N PHE A 23 -5.49 -19.16 11.23
CA PHE A 23 -4.06 -19.08 10.98
C PHE A 23 -3.25 -20.23 11.60
N GLU A 24 -3.69 -20.83 12.71
CA GLU A 24 -3.07 -22.03 13.26
C GLU A 24 -3.25 -23.25 12.34
N ILE A 25 -4.41 -23.40 11.66
CA ILE A 25 -4.66 -24.42 10.62
C ILE A 25 -3.68 -24.26 9.45
N LEU A 26 -3.34 -23.04 9.12
CA LEU A 26 -2.39 -22.67 8.04
C LEU A 26 -0.91 -22.73 8.48
N ASP A 27 -0.62 -23.35 9.64
CA ASP A 27 0.74 -23.54 10.18
C ASP A 27 1.46 -22.24 10.57
N TYR A 28 0.73 -21.19 10.92
CA TYR A 28 1.28 -19.98 11.55
C TYR A 28 1.34 -20.11 13.08
N ASP A 29 2.28 -19.39 13.70
CA ASP A 29 2.38 -19.24 15.16
C ASP A 29 1.60 -17.97 15.55
N VAL A 30 0.51 -18.10 16.31
CA VAL A 30 -0.40 -16.98 16.59
C VAL A 30 -0.28 -16.48 18.02
N VAL A 31 0.11 -15.23 18.19
CA VAL A 31 0.13 -14.49 19.43
C VAL A 31 -1.10 -13.59 19.51
N THR A 32 -1.82 -13.62 20.62
CA THR A 32 -3.05 -12.83 20.78
C THR A 32 -2.89 -11.72 21.81
N ALA A 33 -3.54 -10.57 21.59
CA ALA A 33 -3.61 -9.44 22.51
C ALA A 33 -5.04 -8.88 22.56
N TYR A 34 -5.44 -8.29 23.70
CA TYR A 34 -6.81 -7.83 23.92
C TYR A 34 -6.92 -6.31 24.05
N ASP A 35 -5.82 -5.61 23.99
CA ASP A 35 -5.73 -4.14 23.94
C ASP A 35 -4.39 -3.71 23.32
N GLY A 36 -4.30 -2.44 22.95
CA GLY A 36 -3.11 -1.94 22.26
C GLY A 36 -1.84 -1.89 23.11
N GLU A 37 -1.94 -1.76 24.45
CA GLU A 37 -0.75 -1.81 25.30
C GLU A 37 -0.22 -3.24 25.47
N ASP A 38 -1.12 -4.24 25.57
CA ASP A 38 -0.77 -5.65 25.60
C ASP A 38 -0.15 -6.06 24.25
N ALA A 39 -0.74 -5.57 23.14
CA ALA A 39 -0.21 -5.78 21.80
C ALA A 39 1.21 -5.24 21.67
N LEU A 40 1.48 -3.99 22.06
CA LEU A 40 2.81 -3.40 22.01
C LEU A 40 3.85 -4.23 22.79
N LYS A 41 3.54 -4.60 24.03
CA LYS A 41 4.44 -5.43 24.86
C LYS A 41 4.74 -6.78 24.20
N LYS A 42 3.73 -7.40 23.59
CA LYS A 42 3.89 -8.69 22.90
C LYS A 42 4.64 -8.55 21.59
N ILE A 43 4.47 -7.45 20.84
CA ILE A 43 5.28 -7.16 19.66
C ILE A 43 6.76 -7.09 20.03
N GLU A 44 7.09 -6.36 21.09
CA GLU A 44 8.48 -6.19 21.56
C GLU A 44 9.09 -7.51 22.05
N LYS A 45 8.30 -8.36 22.71
CA LYS A 45 8.78 -9.62 23.26
C LYS A 45 8.86 -10.74 22.25
N GLU A 46 7.85 -10.87 21.40
CA GLU A 46 7.64 -12.03 20.54
C GLU A 46 8.17 -11.82 19.11
N ASN A 47 8.47 -10.57 18.71
CA ASN A 47 8.97 -10.18 17.40
C ASN A 47 8.18 -10.83 16.23
N PRO A 48 6.87 -10.56 16.09
CA PRO A 48 6.06 -11.16 15.06
C PRO A 48 6.49 -10.75 13.64
N ASP A 49 6.21 -11.60 12.66
CA ASP A 49 6.45 -11.32 11.25
C ASP A 49 5.39 -10.38 10.64
N LEU A 50 4.18 -10.37 11.23
CA LEU A 50 3.06 -9.55 10.80
C LEU A 50 2.13 -9.27 11.99
N VAL A 51 1.44 -8.14 11.97
CA VAL A 51 0.48 -7.75 13.01
C VAL A 51 -0.89 -7.46 12.39
N ILE A 52 -1.95 -8.01 12.98
CA ILE A 52 -3.36 -7.73 12.68
C ILE A 52 -3.92 -6.95 13.86
N LEU A 53 -4.38 -5.71 13.63
CA LEU A 53 -4.86 -4.79 14.68
C LEU A 53 -6.31 -4.39 14.45
N ASP A 54 -7.13 -4.55 15.44
CA ASP A 54 -8.40 -3.81 15.46
C ASP A 54 -8.15 -2.31 15.67
N VAL A 55 -8.94 -1.49 14.97
CA VAL A 55 -8.89 -0.03 15.12
C VAL A 55 -9.34 0.39 16.51
N MET A 56 -10.44 -0.20 17.01
CA MET A 56 -11.09 0.22 18.23
C MET A 56 -10.76 -0.70 19.40
N MET A 57 -9.65 -0.45 20.06
CA MET A 57 -9.24 -1.19 21.28
C MET A 57 -9.15 -0.28 22.48
N PRO A 58 -9.37 -0.79 23.71
CA PRO A 58 -9.16 -0.05 24.95
C PRO A 58 -7.67 0.24 25.20
N LYS A 59 -7.39 1.20 26.09
CA LYS A 59 -6.08 1.70 26.52
C LYS A 59 -5.28 2.38 25.42
N MET A 60 -5.05 1.73 24.30
CA MET A 60 -4.40 2.26 23.10
C MET A 60 -5.15 1.70 21.89
N ASN A 61 -5.66 2.59 21.03
CA ASN A 61 -6.32 2.18 19.79
C ASN A 61 -5.31 1.71 18.73
N GLY A 62 -5.80 1.02 17.69
CA GLY A 62 -4.94 0.46 16.66
C GLY A 62 -4.16 1.51 15.86
N PHE A 63 -4.72 2.71 15.66
CA PHE A 63 -4.03 3.80 14.96
C PHE A 63 -2.84 4.33 15.78
N ASP A 64 -3.03 4.58 17.08
CA ASP A 64 -1.95 5.04 17.95
C ASP A 64 -0.83 4.01 18.04
N LEU A 65 -1.18 2.71 18.09
CA LEU A 65 -0.20 1.63 18.08
C LEU A 65 0.56 1.58 16.75
N CYS A 66 -0.14 1.69 15.62
CA CYS A 66 0.48 1.71 14.30
C CYS A 66 1.48 2.86 14.15
N MET A 67 1.11 4.09 14.53
CA MET A 67 2.02 5.25 14.52
C MET A 67 3.27 4.98 15.35
N LYS A 68 3.11 4.48 16.59
CA LYS A 68 4.27 4.13 17.44
C LYS A 68 5.20 3.11 16.81
N LEU A 69 4.64 2.12 16.11
CA LEU A 69 5.44 1.11 15.41
C LEU A 69 6.18 1.71 14.23
N ARG A 70 5.55 2.61 13.46
CA ARG A 70 6.19 3.28 12.31
C ARG A 70 7.28 4.27 12.72
N ASP A 71 7.11 4.93 13.87
CA ASP A 71 8.13 5.82 14.44
C ASP A 71 9.35 5.08 14.99
N ASN A 72 9.22 3.77 15.27
CA ASN A 72 10.32 2.95 15.75
C ASN A 72 11.06 2.26 14.61
N PRO A 73 12.37 2.57 14.38
CA PRO A 73 13.16 1.96 13.30
C PRO A 73 13.18 0.42 13.30
N ALA A 74 12.97 -0.22 14.47
CA ALA A 74 12.94 -1.68 14.57
C ALA A 74 11.67 -2.29 13.95
N TYR A 75 10.56 -1.53 13.88
CA TYR A 75 9.25 -2.02 13.43
C TYR A 75 8.69 -1.26 12.24
N LYS A 76 9.44 -0.30 11.67
CA LYS A 76 8.98 0.51 10.54
C LYS A 76 8.53 -0.32 9.32
N ASP A 77 9.16 -1.48 9.12
CA ASP A 77 8.90 -2.41 8.01
C ASP A 77 8.09 -3.66 8.47
N LEU A 78 7.52 -3.64 9.67
CA LEU A 78 6.64 -4.70 10.16
C LEU A 78 5.28 -4.60 9.46
N PRO A 79 4.84 -5.62 8.70
CA PRO A 79 3.54 -5.58 8.04
C PRO A 79 2.40 -5.45 9.06
N ILE A 80 1.48 -4.51 8.80
CA ILE A 80 0.32 -4.23 9.65
C ILE A 80 -0.96 -4.27 8.82
N VAL A 81 -1.89 -5.14 9.21
CA VAL A 81 -3.26 -5.19 8.69
C VAL A 81 -4.19 -4.59 9.73
N MET A 82 -5.00 -3.61 9.34
CA MET A 82 -6.01 -3.00 10.23
C MET A 82 -7.38 -3.62 10.00
N LEU A 83 -8.04 -4.03 11.08
CA LEU A 83 -9.45 -4.45 11.06
C LEU A 83 -10.33 -3.25 11.43
N THR A 84 -11.31 -2.90 10.58
CA THR A 84 -12.14 -1.71 10.77
C THR A 84 -13.63 -2.05 10.72
N ALA A 85 -14.49 -1.32 11.45
CA ALA A 85 -15.93 -1.49 11.37
C ALA A 85 -16.50 -0.93 10.05
N LYS A 86 -17.56 -1.58 9.53
CA LYS A 86 -18.28 -1.12 8.32
C LYS A 86 -18.91 0.25 8.57
N GLY A 87 -18.66 1.21 7.67
CA GLY A 87 -19.23 2.57 7.76
C GLY A 87 -18.27 3.65 8.26
N GLN A 88 -17.09 3.29 8.71
CA GLN A 88 -16.04 4.25 9.09
C GLN A 88 -15.08 4.51 7.91
N GLU A 89 -15.59 5.07 6.81
CA GLU A 89 -14.74 5.46 5.67
C GLU A 89 -13.66 6.48 6.07
N LYS A 90 -13.92 7.26 7.13
CA LYS A 90 -12.92 8.15 7.75
C LYS A 90 -11.74 7.37 8.32
N ASP A 91 -11.94 6.17 8.83
CA ASP A 91 -10.85 5.34 9.39
C ASP A 91 -9.89 4.85 8.30
N LYS A 92 -10.37 4.58 7.08
CA LYS A 92 -9.52 4.27 5.94
C LYS A 92 -8.64 5.45 5.52
N PHE A 93 -9.13 6.68 5.70
CA PHE A 93 -8.36 7.89 5.42
C PHE A 93 -7.26 8.10 6.48
N TRP A 94 -7.63 8.05 7.77
CA TRP A 94 -6.66 8.16 8.87
C TRP A 94 -5.66 7.01 8.87
N GLY A 95 -6.12 5.82 8.54
CA GLY A 95 -5.31 4.64 8.52
C GLY A 95 -4.19 4.64 7.49
N ARG A 96 -4.41 5.20 6.30
CA ARG A 96 -3.35 5.39 5.29
C ARG A 96 -2.30 6.39 5.76
N GLN A 97 -2.70 7.41 6.53
CA GLN A 97 -1.76 8.39 7.11
C GLN A 97 -0.91 7.80 8.23
N VAL A 98 -1.42 6.80 8.97
CA VAL A 98 -0.66 6.13 10.04
C VAL A 98 0.26 5.00 9.56
N GLY A 99 0.22 4.67 8.26
CA GLY A 99 1.19 3.76 7.64
C GLY A 99 0.87 2.27 7.81
N ALA A 100 -0.40 1.87 7.95
CA ALA A 100 -0.78 0.46 7.83
C ALA A 100 -0.70 -0.01 6.37
N ASP A 101 -0.35 -1.28 6.16
CA ASP A 101 -0.13 -1.85 4.83
C ASP A 101 -1.44 -2.25 4.15
N GLU A 102 -2.43 -2.74 4.94
CA GLU A 102 -3.76 -3.11 4.41
C GLU A 102 -4.88 -2.89 5.43
N TYR A 103 -6.12 -2.80 4.91
CA TYR A 103 -7.34 -2.59 5.69
C TYR A 103 -8.40 -3.62 5.33
N VAL A 104 -8.96 -4.27 6.34
CA VAL A 104 -10.04 -5.24 6.20
C VAL A 104 -11.26 -4.77 6.99
N THR A 105 -12.41 -4.67 6.33
CA THR A 105 -13.65 -4.22 6.95
C THR A 105 -14.38 -5.38 7.61
N LYS A 106 -14.75 -5.23 8.87
CA LYS A 106 -15.61 -6.18 9.61
C LYS A 106 -17.09 -6.03 9.19
N PRO A 107 -17.85 -7.12 8.98
CA PRO A 107 -17.41 -8.51 8.98
C PRO A 107 -16.61 -8.85 7.72
N PHE A 108 -15.66 -9.75 7.84
CA PHE A 108 -14.79 -10.21 6.76
C PHE A 108 -14.88 -11.74 6.59
N GLU A 109 -14.62 -12.19 5.38
CA GLU A 109 -14.44 -13.62 5.09
C GLU A 109 -13.00 -14.02 5.49
N PRO A 110 -12.80 -15.13 6.23
CA PRO A 110 -11.47 -15.56 6.67
C PRO A 110 -10.47 -15.70 5.51
N GLU A 111 -10.91 -16.23 4.37
CA GLU A 111 -10.09 -16.44 3.17
C GLU A 111 -9.54 -15.13 2.60
N VAL A 112 -10.28 -14.02 2.73
CA VAL A 112 -9.82 -12.69 2.30
C VAL A 112 -8.69 -12.21 3.19
N LEU A 113 -8.81 -12.37 4.51
CA LEU A 113 -7.76 -12.02 5.46
C LEU A 113 -6.51 -12.88 5.27
N GLU A 114 -6.70 -14.19 5.04
CA GLU A 114 -5.63 -15.14 4.73
C GLU A 114 -4.82 -14.70 3.51
N GLN A 115 -5.48 -14.40 2.39
CA GLN A 115 -4.81 -13.95 1.16
C GLN A 115 -3.99 -12.67 1.38
N ILE A 116 -4.52 -11.71 2.14
CA ILE A 116 -3.85 -10.47 2.47
C ILE A 116 -2.58 -10.75 3.29
N VAL A 117 -2.70 -11.54 4.36
CA VAL A 117 -1.58 -11.91 5.23
C VAL A 117 -0.50 -12.66 4.47
N HIS A 118 -0.90 -13.66 3.67
CA HIS A 118 0.03 -14.43 2.83
C HIS A 118 0.79 -13.52 1.87
N ASN A 119 0.11 -12.63 1.17
CA ASN A 119 0.72 -11.69 0.25
C ASN A 119 1.74 -10.77 0.94
N LEU A 120 1.39 -10.20 2.10
CA LEU A 120 2.28 -9.31 2.84
C LEU A 120 3.53 -10.04 3.36
N LEU A 121 3.39 -11.27 3.83
CA LEU A 121 4.51 -12.09 4.30
C LEU A 121 5.45 -12.53 3.15
N GLU A 122 4.90 -12.88 1.98
CA GLU A 122 5.70 -13.21 0.79
C GLU A 122 6.39 -11.97 0.21
N GLN A 123 5.74 -10.82 0.22
CA GLN A 123 6.34 -9.53 -0.16
C GLN A 123 7.54 -9.19 0.73
N LYS A 124 7.44 -9.42 2.04
CA LYS A 124 8.56 -9.23 2.97
C LYS A 124 9.75 -10.13 2.66
N LYS A 125 9.51 -11.37 2.18
CA LYS A 125 10.58 -12.29 1.75
C LYS A 125 11.27 -11.81 0.46
N SER A 126 10.50 -11.38 -0.53
CA SER A 126 11.04 -10.93 -1.82
C SER A 126 11.69 -9.54 -1.74
N GLY A 127 11.35 -8.76 -0.71
CA GLY A 127 11.71 -7.35 -0.63
C GLY A 127 11.01 -6.49 -1.70
N GLU A 128 9.99 -7.05 -2.35
CA GLU A 128 9.23 -6.40 -3.42
C GLU A 128 7.82 -6.11 -2.91
N VAL A 129 7.59 -4.87 -2.46
CA VAL A 129 6.27 -4.42 -2.02
C VAL A 129 5.64 -3.63 -3.15
N PRO A 130 4.67 -4.21 -3.90
CA PRO A 130 3.91 -3.45 -4.89
C PRO A 130 3.08 -2.36 -4.21
N HIS A 131 2.91 -1.24 -4.89
CA HIS A 131 2.03 -0.19 -4.40
C HIS A 131 0.58 -0.72 -4.25
N PRO A 132 -0.09 -0.51 -3.10
CA PRO A 132 -1.37 -1.16 -2.78
C PRO A 132 -2.47 -0.85 -3.80
N VAL A 133 -2.48 0.37 -4.35
CA VAL A 133 -3.48 0.83 -5.32
C VAL A 133 -3.18 0.35 -6.74
N THR A 134 -1.98 0.65 -7.25
CA THR A 134 -1.63 0.43 -8.67
C THR A 134 -1.01 -0.93 -8.94
N LYS A 135 -0.56 -1.64 -7.89
CA LYS A 135 0.21 -2.89 -7.98
C LYS A 135 1.54 -2.75 -8.74
N LEU A 136 1.96 -1.54 -9.05
CA LEU A 136 3.29 -1.25 -9.58
C LEU A 136 4.36 -1.44 -8.50
N PRO A 137 5.64 -1.67 -8.88
CA PRO A 137 6.76 -1.68 -7.95
C PRO A 137 6.72 -0.48 -7.00
N GLY A 138 6.73 -0.75 -5.69
CA GLY A 138 6.70 0.27 -4.64
C GLY A 138 8.10 0.75 -4.26
N TYR A 139 8.17 1.60 -3.24
CA TYR A 139 9.40 2.29 -2.79
C TYR A 139 10.61 1.36 -2.62
N VAL A 140 10.44 0.21 -1.93
CA VAL A 140 11.55 -0.74 -1.66
C VAL A 140 12.11 -1.33 -2.96
N THR A 141 11.24 -1.70 -3.90
CA THR A 141 11.64 -2.24 -5.20
C THR A 141 12.34 -1.18 -6.05
N VAL A 142 11.84 0.06 -6.02
CA VAL A 142 12.47 1.22 -6.67
C VAL A 142 13.88 1.46 -6.12
N GLU A 143 14.04 1.48 -4.80
CA GLU A 143 15.33 1.68 -4.15
C GLU A 143 16.32 0.58 -4.51
N LYS A 144 15.86 -0.67 -4.54
CA LYS A 144 16.65 -1.84 -4.96
C LYS A 144 17.11 -1.71 -6.41
N GLU A 145 16.22 -1.31 -7.32
CA GLU A 145 16.55 -1.09 -8.73
C GLU A 145 17.61 0.00 -8.91
N ILE A 146 17.47 1.14 -8.22
CA ILE A 146 18.48 2.22 -8.25
C ILE A 146 19.83 1.71 -7.74
N LYS A 147 19.85 0.95 -6.64
CA LYS A 147 21.10 0.37 -6.09
C LYS A 147 21.76 -0.61 -7.07
N LEU A 148 20.97 -1.46 -7.73
CA LEU A 148 21.47 -2.41 -8.73
C LEU A 148 22.11 -1.70 -9.91
N ARG A 149 21.46 -0.69 -10.48
CA ARG A 149 22.01 0.10 -11.61
C ARG A 149 23.28 0.84 -11.23
N LYS A 150 23.32 1.44 -10.03
CA LYS A 150 24.54 2.08 -9.50
C LYS A 150 25.69 1.08 -9.33
N ALA A 151 25.42 -0.12 -8.81
CA ALA A 151 26.41 -1.16 -8.64
C ALA A 151 26.93 -1.71 -9.99
N GLY A 152 26.06 -1.76 -11.02
CA GLY A 152 26.42 -2.09 -12.38
C GLY A 152 27.14 -1.01 -13.16
N ASN A 153 27.37 0.16 -12.53
CA ASN A 153 27.95 1.35 -13.16
C ASN A 153 27.21 1.80 -14.44
N GLU A 154 25.87 1.63 -14.44
CA GLU A 154 25.00 2.00 -15.55
C GLU A 154 24.68 3.50 -15.52
N ASP A 155 24.71 4.13 -16.69
CA ASP A 155 24.14 5.48 -16.85
C ASP A 155 22.62 5.38 -16.94
N PHE A 156 21.91 6.02 -16.01
CA PHE A 156 20.46 6.07 -15.99
C PHE A 156 19.93 7.42 -15.53
N THR A 157 18.73 7.73 -15.95
CA THR A 157 18.00 8.93 -15.52
C THR A 157 16.75 8.51 -14.75
N VAL A 158 16.45 9.25 -13.69
CA VAL A 158 15.26 9.05 -12.85
C VAL A 158 14.29 10.20 -13.11
N TYR A 159 13.08 9.87 -13.50
CA TYR A 159 11.99 10.82 -13.71
C TYR A 159 10.91 10.61 -12.65
N ASN A 160 10.49 11.71 -12.03
CA ASN A 160 9.30 11.73 -11.18
C ASN A 160 8.12 12.27 -12.00
N LEU A 161 7.04 11.49 -12.05
CA LEU A 161 5.80 11.85 -12.71
C LEU A 161 4.73 11.97 -11.61
N TYR A 162 4.06 13.08 -11.53
CA TYR A 162 3.04 13.31 -10.50
C TYR A 162 1.88 14.14 -11.06
N PHE A 163 0.71 13.95 -10.49
CA PHE A 163 -0.38 14.90 -10.65
C PHE A 163 -0.06 16.17 -9.87
N GLU A 164 -0.51 17.28 -10.42
CA GLU A 164 -0.40 18.54 -9.70
C GLU A 164 -1.08 18.39 -8.31
N PRO A 165 -0.32 18.60 -7.19
CA PRO A 165 -0.79 18.21 -5.86
C PRO A 165 -2.10 18.88 -5.43
N GLU A 166 -2.23 20.21 -5.68
CA GLU A 166 -3.43 20.97 -5.29
C GLU A 166 -4.67 20.46 -6.03
N SER A 167 -4.55 20.20 -7.33
CA SER A 167 -5.64 19.69 -8.16
C SER A 167 -6.03 18.27 -7.77
N PHE A 168 -5.06 17.42 -7.46
CA PHE A 168 -5.32 16.05 -7.01
C PHE A 168 -6.01 16.01 -5.64
N GLU A 169 -5.57 16.86 -4.70
CA GLU A 169 -6.24 16.99 -3.40
C GLU A 169 -7.67 17.51 -3.51
N VAL A 170 -7.93 18.50 -4.35
CA VAL A 170 -9.29 19.03 -4.59
C VAL A 170 -10.18 17.91 -5.14
N TYR A 171 -9.68 17.12 -6.09
CA TYR A 171 -10.39 15.97 -6.62
C TYR A 171 -10.68 14.93 -5.53
N ALA A 172 -9.68 14.57 -4.73
CA ALA A 172 -9.81 13.59 -3.65
C ALA A 172 -10.80 14.04 -2.57
N ARG A 173 -10.81 15.32 -2.20
CA ARG A 173 -11.79 15.88 -1.26
C ARG A 173 -13.21 15.83 -1.80
N LYS A 174 -13.41 16.06 -3.09
CA LYS A 174 -14.75 16.08 -3.72
C LYS A 174 -15.29 14.68 -3.97
N TYR A 175 -14.48 13.80 -4.54
CA TYR A 175 -14.92 12.50 -5.07
C TYR A 175 -14.55 11.32 -4.17
N GLY A 176 -13.72 11.54 -3.15
CA GLY A 176 -13.27 10.51 -2.23
C GLY A 176 -12.13 9.63 -2.76
N ASN A 177 -11.54 8.85 -1.85
CA ASN A 177 -10.32 8.09 -2.13
C ASN A 177 -10.52 6.99 -3.19
N ILE A 178 -11.70 6.38 -3.26
CA ILE A 178 -11.98 5.32 -4.26
C ILE A 178 -11.80 5.85 -5.68
N LYS A 179 -12.36 7.02 -5.96
CA LYS A 179 -12.23 7.64 -7.29
C LYS A 179 -10.81 8.17 -7.54
N SER A 180 -10.12 8.66 -6.52
CA SER A 180 -8.71 9.05 -6.62
C SER A 180 -7.82 7.85 -6.92
N ASP A 181 -8.05 6.70 -6.26
CA ASP A 181 -7.35 5.45 -6.54
C ASP A 181 -7.60 4.95 -7.98
N GLU A 182 -8.80 5.15 -8.51
CA GLU A 182 -9.10 4.84 -9.92
C GLU A 182 -8.28 5.69 -10.89
N ILE A 183 -8.12 7.00 -10.61
CA ILE A 183 -7.26 7.88 -11.42
C ILE A 183 -5.82 7.40 -11.39
N LEU A 184 -5.28 7.06 -10.21
CA LEU A 184 -3.92 6.53 -10.10
C LEU A 184 -3.74 5.22 -10.89
N LYS A 185 -4.72 4.31 -10.84
CA LYS A 185 -4.71 3.07 -11.63
C LYS A 185 -4.73 3.36 -13.14
N ILE A 186 -5.57 4.27 -13.58
CA ILE A 186 -5.65 4.67 -15.00
C ILE A 186 -4.31 5.22 -15.46
N ALA A 187 -3.75 6.19 -14.72
CA ALA A 187 -2.46 6.78 -15.06
C ALA A 187 -1.33 5.73 -15.10
N GLY A 188 -1.26 4.86 -14.08
CA GLY A 188 -0.27 3.79 -14.04
C GLY A 188 -0.38 2.83 -15.22
N ASN A 189 -1.59 2.44 -15.61
CA ASN A 189 -1.83 1.56 -16.75
C ASN A 189 -1.47 2.24 -18.09
N VAL A 190 -1.87 3.50 -18.29
CA VAL A 190 -1.55 4.27 -19.50
C VAL A 190 -0.04 4.38 -19.67
N ILE A 191 0.67 4.78 -18.62
CA ILE A 191 2.13 4.94 -18.68
C ILE A 191 2.81 3.58 -18.97
N MET A 192 2.38 2.51 -18.30
CA MET A 192 2.90 1.17 -18.53
C MET A 192 2.66 0.70 -19.99
N ASP A 193 1.50 0.98 -20.55
CA ASP A 193 1.18 0.63 -21.95
C ASP A 193 2.02 1.43 -22.94
N ILE A 194 2.29 2.70 -22.67
CA ILE A 194 3.19 3.52 -23.48
C ILE A 194 4.61 2.95 -23.43
N ILE A 195 5.11 2.60 -22.25
CA ILE A 195 6.43 1.96 -22.06
C ILE A 195 6.51 0.66 -22.87
N LYS A 196 5.51 -0.22 -22.78
CA LYS A 196 5.45 -1.48 -23.54
C LYS A 196 5.45 -1.25 -25.05
N ARG A 197 4.69 -0.26 -25.53
CA ARG A 197 4.64 0.12 -26.96
C ARG A 197 5.94 0.70 -27.46
N SER A 198 6.76 1.30 -26.59
CA SER A 198 8.07 1.84 -26.95
C SER A 198 9.11 0.77 -27.31
N GLY A 199 8.86 -0.48 -26.90
CA GLY A 199 9.79 -1.60 -27.10
C GLY A 199 11.02 -1.58 -26.19
N ASP A 200 11.10 -0.66 -25.24
CA ASP A 200 12.20 -0.61 -24.27
C ASP A 200 11.90 -1.47 -23.04
N ASN A 201 12.49 -2.66 -23.03
CA ASN A 201 12.34 -3.61 -21.92
C ASN A 201 13.24 -3.27 -20.71
N ARG A 202 14.02 -2.19 -20.75
CA ARG A 202 14.91 -1.77 -19.66
C ARG A 202 14.37 -0.60 -18.85
N THR A 203 13.29 0.00 -19.30
CA THR A 203 12.60 1.02 -18.54
C THR A 203 11.94 0.38 -17.33
N PHE A 204 12.34 0.82 -16.14
CA PHE A 204 11.67 0.45 -14.89
C PHE A 204 10.63 1.52 -14.55
N PHE A 205 9.45 1.08 -14.12
CA PHE A 205 8.35 1.97 -13.73
C PHE A 205 7.75 1.52 -12.41
N GLY A 206 7.58 2.45 -11.47
CA GLY A 206 7.08 2.21 -10.12
C GLY A 206 6.17 3.32 -9.61
N HIS A 207 5.59 3.10 -8.42
CA HIS A 207 4.74 4.07 -7.73
C HIS A 207 5.25 4.23 -6.30
N LEU A 208 5.76 5.44 -5.98
CA LEU A 208 6.39 5.72 -4.68
C LEU A 208 5.38 5.96 -3.55
N GLY A 209 4.17 6.39 -3.88
CA GLY A 209 3.11 6.71 -2.94
C GLY A 209 2.36 7.98 -3.32
N ASP A 210 1.23 8.24 -2.70
CA ASP A 210 0.30 9.33 -2.98
C ASP A 210 -0.01 9.44 -4.49
N ASN A 211 0.42 10.52 -5.14
CA ASN A 211 0.22 10.78 -6.56
C ASN A 211 1.52 10.70 -7.38
N THR A 212 2.59 10.07 -6.85
CA THR A 212 3.94 10.12 -7.43
C THR A 212 4.36 8.77 -8.02
N PHE A 213 4.57 8.75 -9.33
CA PHE A 213 5.18 7.64 -10.05
C PHE A 213 6.65 7.93 -10.32
N ILE A 214 7.42 6.87 -10.49
CA ILE A 214 8.84 6.94 -10.83
C ILE A 214 9.13 6.11 -12.07
N MET A 215 9.94 6.66 -12.96
CA MET A 215 10.46 5.96 -14.13
C MET A 215 11.97 6.04 -14.14
N ILE A 216 12.64 4.92 -14.42
CA ILE A 216 14.11 4.83 -14.46
C ILE A 216 14.49 4.26 -15.81
N GLU A 217 15.30 5.00 -16.56
CA GLU A 217 15.69 4.68 -17.94
C GLU A 217 17.20 4.80 -18.15
N ASN A 218 17.76 3.94 -18.99
CA ASN A 218 19.19 3.93 -19.27
C ASN A 218 19.63 4.88 -20.40
N LYS A 219 18.82 5.15 -21.40
CA LYS A 219 19.18 6.01 -22.55
C LYS A 219 17.98 6.48 -23.37
N VAL A 220 16.77 6.13 -22.98
CA VAL A 220 15.60 6.52 -23.76
C VAL A 220 15.21 7.94 -23.40
N ASN A 221 14.88 8.70 -24.40
CA ASN A 221 14.44 10.07 -24.21
C ASN A 221 12.94 10.08 -23.90
N ILE A 222 12.59 9.98 -22.61
CA ILE A 222 11.19 10.05 -22.15
C ILE A 222 10.49 11.33 -22.63
N GLU A 223 11.24 12.39 -22.90
CA GLU A 223 10.68 13.65 -23.42
C GLU A 223 9.82 13.43 -24.66
N LYS A 224 10.11 12.36 -25.44
CA LYS A 224 9.28 11.97 -26.58
C LYS A 224 7.91 11.40 -26.17
N PHE A 225 7.82 10.81 -24.97
CA PHE A 225 6.60 10.17 -24.50
C PHE A 225 5.76 11.08 -23.62
N ILE A 226 6.34 12.13 -23.02
CA ILE A 226 5.60 13.07 -22.15
C ILE A 226 4.35 13.65 -22.83
N PRO A 227 4.39 14.11 -24.09
CA PRO A 227 3.19 14.59 -24.78
C PRO A 227 2.10 13.52 -24.87
N THR A 228 2.46 12.29 -25.27
CA THR A 228 1.53 11.16 -25.39
C THR A 228 0.97 10.76 -24.03
N ILE A 229 1.80 10.70 -22.98
CA ILE A 229 1.34 10.43 -21.62
C ILE A 229 0.31 11.48 -21.18
N LYS A 230 0.62 12.76 -21.36
CA LYS A 230 -0.29 13.85 -21.01
C LYS A 230 -1.59 13.77 -21.81
N GLU A 231 -1.53 13.54 -23.10
CA GLU A 231 -2.71 13.42 -23.96
C GLU A 231 -3.61 12.27 -23.55
N GLU A 232 -3.06 11.04 -23.42
CA GLU A 232 -3.83 9.86 -23.07
C GLU A 232 -4.40 9.95 -21.64
N VAL A 233 -3.62 10.38 -20.65
CA VAL A 233 -4.09 10.58 -19.27
C VAL A 233 -5.16 11.67 -19.21
N ASN A 234 -4.94 12.83 -19.85
CA ASN A 234 -5.91 13.92 -19.86
C ASN A 234 -7.21 13.57 -20.62
N SER A 235 -7.19 12.62 -21.55
CA SER A 235 -8.40 12.17 -22.23
C SER A 235 -9.28 11.27 -21.34
N LEU A 236 -8.66 10.54 -20.40
CA LEU A 236 -9.36 9.54 -19.58
C LEU A 236 -9.81 10.08 -18.22
N ILE A 237 -9.04 11.00 -17.61
CA ILE A 237 -9.38 11.57 -16.29
C ILE A 237 -10.73 12.28 -16.28
N PRO A 238 -11.09 13.14 -17.26
CA PRO A 238 -12.39 13.82 -17.27
C PRO A 238 -13.58 12.86 -17.28
N LEU A 239 -13.40 11.62 -17.75
CA LEU A 239 -14.46 10.60 -17.73
C LEU A 239 -14.80 10.15 -16.30
N LYS A 240 -13.97 10.48 -15.31
CA LYS A 240 -14.16 10.18 -13.88
C LYS A 240 -14.81 11.30 -13.09
N TYR A 241 -14.98 12.47 -13.71
CA TYR A 241 -15.78 13.58 -13.15
C TYR A 241 -17.28 13.31 -13.29
N ASP A 242 -18.08 13.91 -12.42
CA ASP A 242 -19.53 13.95 -12.63
C ASP A 242 -19.89 14.86 -13.83
N ASP A 243 -21.15 14.77 -14.27
CA ASP A 243 -21.61 15.49 -15.46
C ASP A 243 -21.56 17.02 -15.33
N GLU A 244 -21.66 17.55 -14.09
CA GLU A 244 -21.59 18.99 -13.84
C GLU A 244 -20.15 19.49 -13.97
N ASP A 245 -19.19 18.81 -13.36
CA ASP A 245 -17.79 19.19 -13.43
C ASP A 245 -17.23 19.00 -14.84
N ARG A 246 -17.62 17.92 -15.51
CA ARG A 246 -17.22 17.68 -16.92
C ARG A 246 -17.64 18.78 -17.87
N LYS A 247 -18.77 19.45 -17.60
CA LYS A 247 -19.25 20.58 -18.40
C LYS A 247 -18.56 21.91 -18.10
N ARG A 248 -17.90 21.99 -16.95
CA ARG A 248 -17.19 23.21 -16.52
C ARG A 248 -15.73 23.28 -17.04
N GLY A 249 -15.21 22.20 -17.57
CA GLY A 249 -13.84 22.06 -18.08
C GLY A 249 -12.90 21.62 -17.01
#